data_f19c214e8f00555b992c96fd2b97712d
#
_entry.id   f19c214e8f00555b992c96fd2b97712d
#
_cell.length_a   1.000
_cell.length_b   1.000
_cell.length_c   1.000
_cell.angle_alpha   90.00
_cell.angle_beta   90.00
_cell.angle_gamma   90.00
#
_symmetry.space_group_name_H-M   'P 1'
#
loop_
_entity.id
_entity.type
_entity.pdbx_description
1 polymer ?
#
loop_
_entity_poly.entity_id
_entity_poly.type
_entity_poly.pdbx_seq_one_letter_code
_entity_poly.pdbx_strand_id
1 'polypeptide(L)'
;GLGYFLAGGFHLPPVVFTRDEATALMLGGKLIEKFSDHAVNRHFSMAMDKIKSVLDKREKEHLDNLASYIEVLKTAPSAQGGFPNNLLPEIQAVLAQHRLARIQYTSGYKEETTTRTIEPLGLCFYGGHWHLLAYCHLRQDYRDFRVDRIEIIDHLLEKFDHRRHGSLKEIISRTVYATDLKPACVRFKKQVASFVREQKHYFGFVEERPNGNWIEMDFLTASYDHLSRWLLSFTDCATVVSPEPLISLLRKRCRQLVDHH
;
A
#
# COMPACT_ATOMS: atom_id res chain seq x y z
N GLY A 1 6.40 9.70 45.36
CA GLY A 1 7.33 8.70 44.84
C GLY A 1 8.32 9.37 43.92
N LEU A 2 9.59 9.34 44.27
CA LEU A 2 10.68 9.84 43.42
C LEU A 2 10.86 8.87 42.25
N GLY A 3 10.58 9.32 41.01
CA GLY A 3 10.83 8.56 39.81
C GLY A 3 12.34 8.34 39.61
N TYR A 4 12.73 7.19 39.11
CA TYR A 4 14.11 6.91 38.71
C TYR A 4 14.45 7.71 37.46
N PHE A 5 15.46 8.58 37.54
CA PHE A 5 16.09 9.22 36.39
C PHE A 5 17.28 8.40 35.94
N LEU A 6 17.35 8.06 34.66
CA LEU A 6 18.57 7.55 34.05
C LEU A 6 19.61 8.66 34.00
N ALA A 7 20.75 8.44 34.67
CA ALA A 7 21.86 9.38 34.58
C ALA A 7 22.32 9.57 33.14
N GLY A 8 22.63 10.82 32.74
CA GLY A 8 23.16 11.12 31.42
C GLY A 8 24.45 10.32 31.16
N GLY A 9 24.45 9.52 30.07
CA GLY A 9 25.57 8.62 29.75
C GLY A 9 25.25 7.13 29.90
N PHE A 10 24.04 6.75 30.27
CA PHE A 10 23.64 5.35 30.36
C PHE A 10 23.50 4.77 28.94
N HIS A 11 24.52 4.06 28.48
CA HIS A 11 24.41 3.19 27.32
C HIS A 11 23.62 1.94 27.74
N LEU A 12 22.58 1.62 26.98
CA LEU A 12 21.90 0.31 27.12
C LEU A 12 22.99 -0.79 27.03
N PRO A 13 22.89 -1.86 27.86
CA PRO A 13 23.78 -3.01 27.72
C PRO A 13 23.79 -3.46 26.26
N PRO A 14 24.91 -3.98 25.72
CA PRO A 14 24.95 -4.44 24.35
C PRO A 14 23.81 -5.44 24.13
N VAL A 15 22.90 -5.10 23.23
CA VAL A 15 21.82 -6.01 22.83
C VAL A 15 22.48 -7.16 22.07
N VAL A 16 22.39 -8.37 22.61
CA VAL A 16 22.92 -9.57 21.96
C VAL A 16 21.81 -10.13 21.07
N PHE A 17 22.10 -10.27 19.79
CA PHE A 17 21.20 -10.93 18.84
C PHE A 17 21.64 -12.37 18.62
N THR A 18 20.69 -13.29 18.61
CA THR A 18 20.90 -14.64 18.12
C THR A 18 21.01 -14.64 16.60
N ARG A 19 21.58 -15.71 16.05
CA ARG A 19 21.65 -15.91 14.59
C ARG A 19 20.28 -15.81 13.93
N ASP A 20 19.26 -16.42 14.52
CA ASP A 20 17.91 -16.46 13.95
C ASP A 20 17.25 -15.06 13.98
N GLU A 21 17.46 -14.30 15.05
CA GLU A 21 17.00 -12.91 15.12
C GLU A 21 17.68 -12.02 14.06
N ALA A 22 18.99 -12.14 13.92
CA ALA A 22 19.74 -11.40 12.92
C ALA A 22 19.33 -11.81 11.49
N THR A 23 19.04 -13.09 11.25
CA THR A 23 18.53 -13.62 9.96
C THR A 23 17.14 -13.04 9.65
N ALA A 24 16.23 -13.00 10.64
CA ALA A 24 14.91 -12.45 10.47
C ALA A 24 14.96 -10.94 10.15
N LEU A 25 15.84 -10.20 10.83
CA LEU A 25 16.07 -8.78 10.55
C LEU A 25 16.63 -8.55 9.15
N MET A 26 17.58 -9.36 8.70
CA MET A 26 18.13 -9.29 7.35
C MET A 26 17.05 -9.51 6.29
N LEU A 27 16.18 -10.52 6.48
CA LEU A 27 15.04 -10.77 5.58
C LEU A 27 14.07 -9.56 5.56
N GLY A 28 13.75 -8.99 6.73
CA GLY A 28 12.99 -7.74 6.84
C GLY A 28 13.63 -6.59 6.07
N GLY A 29 14.97 -6.50 6.11
CA GLY A 29 15.73 -5.51 5.35
C GLY A 29 15.55 -5.61 3.85
N LYS A 30 15.51 -6.80 3.30
CA LYS A 30 15.22 -7.02 1.86
C LYS A 30 13.83 -6.52 1.45
N LEU A 31 12.83 -6.64 2.34
CA LEU A 31 11.50 -6.07 2.12
C LEU A 31 11.53 -4.53 2.21
N ILE A 32 12.20 -4.00 3.23
CA ILE A 32 12.34 -2.55 3.41
C ILE A 32 13.02 -1.92 2.19
N GLU A 33 14.09 -2.53 1.67
CA GLU A 33 14.80 -2.08 0.46
C GLU A 33 13.86 -1.92 -0.74
N LYS A 34 12.90 -2.81 -0.90
CA LYS A 34 11.98 -2.80 -2.05
C LYS A 34 10.70 -1.98 -1.83
N PHE A 35 10.24 -1.87 -0.58
CA PHE A 35 8.92 -1.32 -0.25
C PHE A 35 8.95 -0.08 0.63
N SER A 36 10.13 0.53 0.86
CA SER A 36 10.24 1.82 1.55
C SER A 36 11.00 2.86 0.75
N ASP A 37 11.05 4.10 1.26
CA ASP A 37 11.82 5.17 0.66
C ASP A 37 13.31 5.10 1.03
N HIS A 38 14.13 5.91 0.37
CA HIS A 38 15.58 5.93 0.56
C HIS A 38 15.99 6.33 1.99
N ALA A 39 15.22 7.19 2.65
CA ALA A 39 15.53 7.62 4.01
C ALA A 39 15.35 6.49 5.03
N VAL A 40 14.23 5.76 4.96
CA VAL A 40 13.98 4.58 5.80
C VAL A 40 15.03 3.50 5.53
N ASN A 41 15.34 3.24 4.25
CA ASN A 41 16.38 2.28 3.87
C ASN A 41 17.72 2.61 4.49
N ARG A 42 18.18 3.87 4.41
CA ARG A 42 19.44 4.31 5.01
C ARG A 42 19.47 4.09 6.52
N HIS A 43 18.40 4.46 7.23
CA HIS A 43 18.34 4.27 8.68
C HIS A 43 18.32 2.79 9.07
N PHE A 44 17.63 1.97 8.29
CA PHE A 44 17.63 0.51 8.51
C PHE A 44 19.02 -0.09 8.27
N SER A 45 19.72 0.28 7.18
CA SER A 45 21.07 -0.19 6.89
C SER A 45 22.03 0.18 8.02
N MET A 46 21.98 1.42 8.51
CA MET A 46 22.80 1.85 9.65
C MET A 46 22.49 1.03 10.93
N ALA A 47 21.24 0.65 11.16
CA ALA A 47 20.88 -0.20 12.29
C ALA A 47 21.42 -1.62 12.09
N MET A 48 21.29 -2.19 10.89
CA MET A 48 21.83 -3.51 10.56
C MET A 48 23.35 -3.58 10.66
N ASP A 49 24.08 -2.53 10.28
CA ASP A 49 25.53 -2.45 10.44
C ASP A 49 25.93 -2.52 11.93
N LYS A 50 25.19 -1.83 12.80
CA LYS A 50 25.41 -1.93 14.27
C LYS A 50 25.12 -3.34 14.79
N ILE A 51 24.05 -3.99 14.33
CA ILE A 51 23.71 -5.37 14.69
C ILE A 51 24.83 -6.32 14.20
N LYS A 52 25.23 -6.19 12.95
CA LYS A 52 26.35 -6.98 12.41
C LYS A 52 27.64 -6.77 13.19
N SER A 53 27.90 -5.56 13.70
CA SER A 53 29.14 -5.25 14.44
C SER A 53 29.32 -6.11 15.71
N VAL A 54 28.23 -6.53 16.34
CA VAL A 54 28.25 -7.31 17.60
C VAL A 54 28.19 -8.84 17.37
N LEU A 55 27.96 -9.28 16.14
CA LEU A 55 27.96 -10.71 15.78
C LEU A 55 29.40 -11.22 15.63
N ASP A 56 29.61 -12.51 15.84
CA ASP A 56 30.90 -13.15 15.57
C ASP A 56 31.17 -13.31 14.06
N LYS A 57 32.39 -13.71 13.70
CA LYS A 57 32.80 -13.83 12.30
C LYS A 57 31.98 -14.85 11.51
N ARG A 58 31.63 -15.99 12.15
CA ARG A 58 30.87 -17.07 11.51
C ARG A 58 29.44 -16.65 11.25
N GLU A 59 28.85 -15.93 12.18
CA GLU A 59 27.49 -15.40 12.07
C GLU A 59 27.40 -14.34 10.97
N LYS A 60 28.38 -13.44 10.86
CA LYS A 60 28.48 -12.46 9.77
C LYS A 60 28.56 -13.15 8.41
N GLU A 61 29.48 -14.11 8.26
CA GLU A 61 29.65 -14.88 7.01
C GLU A 61 28.37 -15.64 6.65
N HIS A 62 27.67 -16.19 7.65
CA HIS A 62 26.38 -16.85 7.42
C HIS A 62 25.31 -15.90 6.89
N LEU A 63 25.18 -14.72 7.52
CA LEU A 63 24.21 -13.71 7.08
C LEU A 63 24.50 -13.17 5.67
N ASP A 64 25.77 -12.88 5.36
CA ASP A 64 26.17 -12.38 4.06
C ASP A 64 25.97 -13.42 2.96
N ASN A 65 26.29 -14.69 3.25
CA ASN A 65 26.00 -15.80 2.34
C ASN A 65 24.50 -15.95 2.12
N LEU A 66 23.69 -15.99 3.18
CA LEU A 66 22.25 -16.14 3.07
C LEU A 66 21.61 -14.97 2.31
N ALA A 67 22.07 -13.76 2.56
CA ALA A 67 21.60 -12.54 1.88
C ALA A 67 21.81 -12.59 0.36
N SER A 68 22.86 -13.28 -0.12
CA SER A 68 23.14 -13.44 -1.56
C SER A 68 22.18 -14.40 -2.27
N TYR A 69 21.50 -15.29 -1.54
CA TYR A 69 20.52 -16.22 -2.09
C TYR A 69 19.06 -15.72 -2.03
N ILE A 70 18.83 -14.58 -1.39
CA ILE A 70 17.49 -14.05 -1.20
C ILE A 70 17.34 -12.74 -1.98
N GLU A 71 16.40 -12.71 -2.91
CA GLU A 71 16.02 -11.51 -3.66
C GLU A 71 14.51 -11.26 -3.58
N VAL A 72 14.12 -10.03 -3.29
CA VAL A 72 12.71 -9.62 -3.30
C VAL A 72 12.41 -8.93 -4.63
N LEU A 73 11.53 -9.52 -5.42
CA LEU A 73 11.15 -8.99 -6.73
C LEU A 73 9.85 -8.18 -6.62
N LYS A 74 9.82 -7.02 -7.27
CA LYS A 74 8.54 -6.33 -7.53
C LYS A 74 7.89 -6.99 -8.73
N THR A 75 6.67 -7.50 -8.55
CA THR A 75 5.91 -8.22 -9.59
C THR A 75 5.39 -7.31 -10.71
N ALA A 76 5.37 -6.00 -10.52
CA ALA A 76 5.11 -5.04 -11.57
C ALA A 76 6.30 -4.09 -11.70
N PRO A 77 6.80 -3.83 -12.91
CA PRO A 77 7.64 -2.67 -13.12
C PRO A 77 6.75 -1.45 -12.86
N SER A 78 6.77 -0.95 -11.61
CA SER A 78 6.37 0.44 -11.41
C SER A 78 7.32 1.23 -12.28
N ALA A 79 6.77 1.92 -13.26
CA ALA A 79 7.53 2.83 -14.08
C ALA A 79 8.42 3.65 -13.13
N GLN A 80 9.74 3.52 -13.33
CA GLN A 80 10.79 4.25 -12.63
C GLN A 80 10.88 3.99 -11.11
N GLY A 81 11.90 3.25 -10.77
CA GLY A 81 12.66 3.13 -9.54
C GLY A 81 12.19 3.84 -8.29
N GLY A 82 12.06 3.04 -7.19
CA GLY A 82 12.01 3.57 -5.84
C GLY A 82 10.76 4.41 -5.52
N PHE A 83 10.46 4.55 -4.27
CA PHE A 83 9.53 5.60 -3.81
C PHE A 83 10.22 6.94 -4.05
N PRO A 84 9.73 7.81 -4.97
CA PRO A 84 10.48 8.97 -5.45
C PRO A 84 10.73 10.01 -4.36
N ASN A 85 9.98 9.92 -3.26
CA ASN A 85 9.93 10.95 -2.24
C ASN A 85 10.38 10.37 -0.89
N ASN A 86 11.34 11.00 -0.25
CA ASN A 86 11.76 10.70 1.13
C ASN A 86 10.73 11.25 2.14
N LEU A 87 9.45 10.98 1.94
CA LEU A 87 8.35 11.56 2.73
C LEU A 87 7.89 10.68 3.89
N LEU A 88 8.29 9.42 3.94
CA LEU A 88 7.87 8.54 5.04
C LEU A 88 8.28 9.05 6.42
N PRO A 89 9.52 9.52 6.65
CA PRO A 89 9.90 10.10 7.94
C PRO A 89 9.07 11.34 8.31
N GLU A 90 8.79 12.20 7.33
CA GLU A 90 8.00 13.42 7.53
C GLU A 90 6.54 13.06 7.89
N ILE A 91 5.98 12.08 7.19
CA ILE A 91 4.64 11.57 7.49
C ILE A 91 4.60 10.94 8.90
N GLN A 92 5.60 10.15 9.26
CA GLN A 92 5.71 9.57 10.60
C GLN A 92 5.79 10.64 11.69
N ALA A 93 6.52 11.74 11.43
CA ALA A 93 6.65 12.85 12.36
C ALA A 93 5.32 13.58 12.60
N VAL A 94 4.54 13.88 11.55
CA VAL A 94 3.23 14.55 11.69
C VAL A 94 2.22 13.64 12.38
N LEU A 95 2.24 12.34 12.09
CA LEU A 95 1.39 11.34 12.76
C LEU A 95 1.71 11.25 14.25
N ALA A 96 2.99 11.13 14.62
CA ALA A 96 3.41 11.01 16.00
C ALA A 96 3.11 12.27 16.84
N GLN A 97 3.12 13.45 16.21
CA GLN A 97 2.88 14.74 16.88
C GLN A 97 1.43 15.19 16.81
N HIS A 98 0.55 14.48 16.09
CA HIS A 98 -0.85 14.85 15.82
C HIS A 98 -0.98 16.28 15.28
N ARG A 99 -0.10 16.64 14.32
CA ARG A 99 -0.09 17.95 13.68
C ARG A 99 -0.86 17.94 12.37
N LEU A 100 -1.47 19.06 12.07
CA LEU A 100 -1.97 19.32 10.72
C LEU A 100 -0.79 19.30 9.73
N ALA A 101 -1.07 18.83 8.54
CA ALA A 101 -0.12 18.91 7.43
C ALA A 101 -0.76 19.59 6.22
N ARG A 102 0.05 20.34 5.46
CA ARG A 102 -0.31 20.84 4.15
C ARG A 102 0.41 20.01 3.11
N ILE A 103 -0.34 19.43 2.19
CA ILE A 103 0.23 18.60 1.12
C ILE A 103 -0.05 19.20 -0.25
N GLN A 104 0.91 19.08 -1.16
CA GLN A 104 0.69 19.22 -2.60
C GLN A 104 0.48 17.81 -3.17
N TYR A 105 -0.69 17.57 -3.74
CA TYR A 105 -1.14 16.25 -4.18
C TYR A 105 -1.58 16.25 -5.63
N THR A 106 -0.96 15.39 -6.44
CA THR A 106 -1.34 15.22 -7.85
C THR A 106 -2.31 14.05 -8.01
N SER A 107 -3.53 14.35 -8.48
CA SER A 107 -4.56 13.34 -8.67
C SER A 107 -4.27 12.50 -9.93
N GLY A 108 -4.40 11.17 -9.82
CA GLY A 108 -4.07 10.25 -10.92
C GLY A 108 -5.00 10.30 -12.13
N TYR A 109 -6.13 11.02 -12.07
CA TYR A 109 -7.13 11.07 -13.14
C TYR A 109 -7.04 12.31 -14.01
N LYS A 110 -6.54 13.44 -13.48
CA LYS A 110 -6.54 14.73 -14.15
C LYS A 110 -5.17 15.39 -14.22
N GLU A 111 -4.15 14.77 -13.63
CA GLU A 111 -2.81 15.36 -13.46
C GLU A 111 -2.86 16.77 -12.83
N GLU A 112 -3.93 17.06 -12.07
CA GLU A 112 -4.07 18.33 -11.38
C GLU A 112 -3.41 18.25 -10.01
N THR A 113 -2.43 19.11 -9.78
CA THR A 113 -1.84 19.30 -8.45
C THR A 113 -2.71 20.24 -7.63
N THR A 114 -3.08 19.81 -6.43
CA THR A 114 -3.92 20.58 -5.51
C THR A 114 -3.25 20.68 -4.15
N THR A 115 -3.33 21.87 -3.53
CA THR A 115 -2.90 22.05 -2.13
C THR A 115 -4.03 21.70 -1.19
N ARG A 116 -3.73 20.89 -0.18
CA ARG A 116 -4.72 20.42 0.79
C ARG A 116 -4.17 20.48 2.22
N THR A 117 -5.00 21.01 3.13
CA THR A 117 -4.76 20.85 4.57
C THR A 117 -5.44 19.58 5.03
N ILE A 118 -4.70 18.74 5.75
CA ILE A 118 -5.13 17.43 6.19
C ILE A 118 -4.82 17.20 7.68
N GLU A 119 -5.60 16.34 8.31
CA GLU A 119 -5.34 15.75 9.62
C GLU A 119 -4.84 14.32 9.39
N PRO A 120 -3.52 14.05 9.48
CA PRO A 120 -2.94 12.73 9.25
C PRO A 120 -3.41 11.74 10.32
N LEU A 121 -3.95 10.59 9.93
CA LEU A 121 -4.58 9.64 10.83
C LEU A 121 -3.94 8.25 10.82
N GLY A 122 -3.28 7.89 9.72
CA GLY A 122 -2.60 6.61 9.62
C GLY A 122 -1.83 6.43 8.33
N LEU A 123 -0.83 5.55 8.38
CA LEU A 123 -0.02 5.15 7.25
C LEU A 123 -0.21 3.66 7.00
N CYS A 124 -0.61 3.28 5.78
CA CYS A 124 -0.91 1.91 5.39
C CYS A 124 -0.13 1.53 4.13
N PHE A 125 0.25 0.26 4.01
CA PHE A 125 0.85 -0.28 2.79
C PHE A 125 -0.10 -1.31 2.17
N TYR A 126 -0.56 -1.05 0.96
CA TYR A 126 -1.38 -1.98 0.18
C TYR A 126 -1.33 -1.66 -1.32
N GLY A 127 -1.68 -2.62 -2.15
CA GLY A 127 -1.62 -2.44 -3.60
C GLY A 127 -0.22 -2.06 -4.13
N GLY A 128 0.84 -2.39 -3.37
CA GLY A 128 2.22 -2.07 -3.73
C GLY A 128 2.65 -0.62 -3.44
N HIS A 129 1.81 0.16 -2.75
CA HIS A 129 2.06 1.57 -2.45
C HIS A 129 1.82 1.90 -0.97
N TRP A 130 2.51 2.94 -0.47
CA TRP A 130 2.19 3.58 0.79
C TRP A 130 1.04 4.55 0.62
N HIS A 131 0.13 4.55 1.57
CA HIS A 131 -1.08 5.35 1.62
C HIS A 131 -1.18 6.10 2.94
N LEU A 132 -1.36 7.41 2.86
CA LEU A 132 -1.65 8.27 4.00
C LEU A 132 -3.16 8.45 4.11
N LEU A 133 -3.74 7.89 5.17
CA LEU A 133 -5.14 8.09 5.51
C LEU A 133 -5.26 9.38 6.32
N ALA A 134 -6.12 10.28 5.89
CA ALA A 134 -6.28 11.59 6.52
C ALA A 134 -7.70 12.14 6.37
N TYR A 135 -8.11 13.01 7.29
CA TYR A 135 -9.28 13.87 7.10
C TYR A 135 -8.87 15.11 6.28
N CYS A 136 -9.53 15.32 5.17
CA CYS A 136 -9.21 16.39 4.23
C CYS A 136 -10.12 17.60 4.46
N HIS A 137 -9.57 18.74 4.88
CA HIS A 137 -10.35 19.96 5.13
C HIS A 137 -11.01 20.51 3.86
N LEU A 138 -10.38 20.37 2.69
CA LEU A 138 -10.96 20.80 1.42
C LEU A 138 -12.21 20.00 1.02
N ARG A 139 -12.24 18.70 1.38
CA ARG A 139 -13.34 17.80 1.02
C ARG A 139 -14.30 17.54 2.18
N GLN A 140 -13.95 17.98 3.40
CA GLN A 140 -14.69 17.73 4.63
C GLN A 140 -15.01 16.24 4.83
N ASP A 141 -14.00 15.36 4.49
CA ASP A 141 -14.20 13.92 4.48
C ASP A 141 -12.85 13.18 4.58
N TYR A 142 -12.90 11.92 5.00
CA TYR A 142 -11.73 11.04 5.02
C TYR A 142 -11.27 10.74 3.60
N ARG A 143 -9.97 10.74 3.41
CA ARG A 143 -9.33 10.47 2.12
C ARG A 143 -8.12 9.59 2.29
N ASP A 144 -7.88 8.84 1.25
CA ASP A 144 -6.74 8.02 1.02
C ASP A 144 -5.81 8.68 0.00
N PHE A 145 -4.62 9.05 0.44
CA PHE A 145 -3.61 9.71 -0.37
C PHE A 145 -2.45 8.75 -0.63
N ARG A 146 -2.21 8.39 -1.86
CA ARG A 146 -1.00 7.66 -2.24
C ARG A 146 0.23 8.55 -1.98
N VAL A 147 1.18 8.03 -1.20
CA VAL A 147 2.37 8.80 -0.78
C VAL A 147 3.25 9.18 -1.98
N ASP A 148 3.34 8.31 -2.98
CA ASP A 148 4.10 8.57 -4.22
C ASP A 148 3.50 9.69 -5.11
N ARG A 149 2.32 10.19 -4.79
CA ARG A 149 1.65 11.32 -5.44
C ARG A 149 1.66 12.60 -4.60
N ILE A 150 2.26 12.56 -3.44
CA ILE A 150 2.51 13.73 -2.61
C ILE A 150 3.86 14.31 -3.05
N GLU A 151 3.87 15.53 -3.53
CA GLU A 151 5.09 16.24 -3.97
C GLU A 151 5.77 16.91 -2.79
N ILE A 152 4.98 17.57 -1.94
CA ILE A 152 5.46 18.34 -0.79
C ILE A 152 4.55 18.05 0.40
N ILE A 153 5.13 17.95 1.59
CA ILE A 153 4.43 17.93 2.86
C ILE A 153 5.04 18.96 3.80
N ASP A 154 4.23 19.94 4.21
CA ASP A 154 4.59 20.96 5.19
C ASP A 154 3.96 20.63 6.54
N HIS A 155 4.75 20.64 7.60
CA HIS A 155 4.26 20.47 8.96
C HIS A 155 3.69 21.78 9.47
N LEU A 156 2.41 21.82 9.80
CA LEU A 156 1.80 22.98 10.43
C LEU A 156 2.03 22.95 11.95
N LEU A 157 2.06 24.12 12.58
CA LEU A 157 2.23 24.21 14.04
C LEU A 157 0.99 23.76 14.80
N GLU A 158 -0.17 23.85 14.16
CA GLU A 158 -1.46 23.48 14.73
C GLU A 158 -1.57 21.98 14.92
N LYS A 159 -2.14 21.60 16.06
CA LYS A 159 -2.48 20.23 16.40
C LYS A 159 -3.98 20.00 16.25
N PHE A 160 -4.35 18.76 15.95
CA PHE A 160 -5.75 18.33 15.94
C PHE A 160 -6.01 17.25 17.00
N ASP A 161 -7.26 17.12 17.41
CA ASP A 161 -7.65 16.06 18.36
C ASP A 161 -7.94 14.76 17.58
N HIS A 162 -6.96 13.89 17.53
CA HIS A 162 -7.05 12.61 16.80
C HIS A 162 -8.16 11.69 17.33
N ARG A 163 -8.59 11.85 18.60
CA ARG A 163 -9.65 11.02 19.22
C ARG A 163 -11.02 11.26 18.59
N ARG A 164 -11.20 12.37 17.87
CA ARG A 164 -12.44 12.67 17.14
C ARG A 164 -12.65 11.77 15.92
N HIS A 165 -11.61 11.09 15.45
CA HIS A 165 -11.63 10.32 14.20
C HIS A 165 -11.86 8.83 14.40
N GLY A 166 -11.85 8.34 15.63
CA GLY A 166 -11.94 6.92 15.92
C GLY A 166 -10.62 6.18 15.71
N SER A 167 -10.67 4.86 15.73
CA SER A 167 -9.50 4.01 15.56
C SER A 167 -9.04 3.94 14.10
N LEU A 168 -7.75 3.63 13.88
CA LEU A 168 -7.22 3.42 12.51
C LEU A 168 -8.00 2.33 11.75
N LYS A 169 -8.46 1.30 12.45
CA LYS A 169 -9.27 0.21 11.86
C LYS A 169 -10.61 0.73 11.33
N GLU A 170 -11.27 1.61 12.05
CA GLU A 170 -12.53 2.25 11.62
C GLU A 170 -12.28 3.19 10.43
N ILE A 171 -11.17 3.93 10.45
CA ILE A 171 -10.79 4.82 9.34
C ILE A 171 -10.51 3.99 8.09
N ILE A 172 -9.77 2.90 8.19
CA ILE A 172 -9.53 1.97 7.07
C ILE A 172 -10.87 1.44 6.53
N SER A 173 -11.78 1.03 7.41
CA SER A 173 -13.11 0.57 6.98
C SER A 173 -13.87 1.65 6.20
N ARG A 174 -13.76 2.91 6.60
CA ARG A 174 -14.43 4.04 5.94
C ARG A 174 -13.77 4.52 4.66
N THR A 175 -12.44 4.39 4.54
CA THR A 175 -11.70 4.95 3.40
C THR A 175 -11.32 3.90 2.36
N VAL A 176 -10.89 2.73 2.82
CA VAL A 176 -10.41 1.67 1.94
C VAL A 176 -11.51 0.68 1.57
N TYR A 177 -12.39 0.37 2.54
CA TYR A 177 -13.46 -0.62 2.36
C TYR A 177 -14.86 -0.02 2.21
N ALA A 178 -15.10 1.22 2.65
CA ALA A 178 -16.40 1.90 2.55
C ALA A 178 -16.53 2.70 1.26
N THR A 179 -16.27 2.09 0.16
CA THR A 179 -16.84 2.51 -1.10
C THR A 179 -18.23 1.90 -1.21
N ASP A 180 -19.14 2.62 -1.85
CA ASP A 180 -20.42 2.12 -2.35
C ASP A 180 -20.12 0.86 -3.18
N LEU A 181 -20.04 -0.30 -2.50
CA LEU A 181 -19.65 -1.54 -3.13
C LEU A 181 -20.75 -1.94 -4.10
N LYS A 182 -20.40 -2.00 -5.36
CA LYS A 182 -21.30 -2.29 -6.46
C LYS A 182 -21.23 -3.78 -6.79
N PRO A 183 -22.36 -4.49 -6.76
CA PRO A 183 -22.36 -5.89 -7.09
C PRO A 183 -22.08 -6.10 -8.58
N ALA A 184 -21.33 -7.14 -8.90
CA ALA A 184 -21.13 -7.61 -10.26
C ALA A 184 -21.06 -9.13 -10.28
N CYS A 185 -21.68 -9.75 -11.28
CA CYS A 185 -21.57 -11.16 -11.55
C CYS A 185 -20.86 -11.36 -12.90
N VAL A 186 -19.78 -12.12 -12.89
CA VAL A 186 -18.93 -12.36 -14.06
C VAL A 186 -18.69 -13.87 -14.18
N ARG A 187 -18.79 -14.42 -15.36
CA ARG A 187 -18.39 -15.80 -15.65
C ARG A 187 -17.10 -15.83 -16.45
N PHE A 188 -16.22 -16.72 -16.07
CA PHE A 188 -14.92 -16.94 -16.70
C PHE A 188 -14.85 -18.36 -17.25
N LYS A 189 -14.25 -18.51 -18.45
CA LYS A 189 -13.93 -19.85 -18.96
C LYS A 189 -12.93 -20.54 -18.03
N LYS A 190 -13.08 -21.86 -17.82
CA LYS A 190 -12.19 -22.64 -16.93
C LYS A 190 -10.71 -22.52 -17.29
N GLN A 191 -10.39 -22.31 -18.56
CA GLN A 191 -9.01 -22.16 -19.03
C GLN A 191 -8.25 -20.96 -18.42
N VAL A 192 -8.97 -19.91 -18.00
CA VAL A 192 -8.35 -18.73 -17.35
C VAL A 192 -8.47 -18.74 -15.82
N ALA A 193 -9.01 -19.78 -15.23
CA ALA A 193 -9.31 -19.85 -13.81
C ALA A 193 -8.08 -19.64 -12.90
N SER A 194 -6.89 -20.13 -13.30
CA SER A 194 -5.65 -19.93 -12.55
C SER A 194 -5.29 -18.45 -12.44
N PHE A 195 -5.31 -17.72 -13.57
CA PHE A 195 -4.99 -16.28 -13.61
C PHE A 195 -6.02 -15.45 -12.83
N VAL A 196 -7.30 -15.82 -12.92
CA VAL A 196 -8.38 -15.15 -12.17
C VAL A 196 -8.19 -15.35 -10.66
N ARG A 197 -7.82 -16.56 -10.21
CA ARG A 197 -7.63 -16.89 -8.78
C ARG A 197 -6.57 -16.03 -8.09
N GLU A 198 -5.51 -15.67 -8.78
CA GLU A 198 -4.44 -14.83 -8.23
C GLU A 198 -4.88 -13.38 -7.98
N GLN A 199 -5.81 -12.90 -8.77
CA GLN A 199 -6.15 -11.47 -8.82
C GLN A 199 -7.56 -11.14 -8.32
N LYS A 200 -8.51 -12.08 -8.31
CA LYS A 200 -9.93 -11.84 -8.01
C LYS A 200 -10.17 -11.09 -6.69
N HIS A 201 -9.34 -11.34 -5.68
CA HIS A 201 -9.48 -10.70 -4.37
C HIS A 201 -9.24 -9.18 -4.41
N TYR A 202 -8.41 -8.67 -5.34
CA TYR A 202 -8.20 -7.23 -5.54
C TYR A 202 -9.42 -6.50 -6.12
N PHE A 203 -10.36 -7.26 -6.69
CA PHE A 203 -11.56 -6.73 -7.33
C PHE A 203 -12.83 -6.95 -6.51
N GLY A 204 -12.68 -7.41 -5.25
CA GLY A 204 -13.81 -7.61 -4.34
C GLY A 204 -14.55 -8.93 -4.54
N PHE A 205 -13.82 -10.00 -4.84
CA PHE A 205 -14.39 -11.35 -4.95
C PHE A 205 -15.16 -11.77 -3.68
N VAL A 206 -16.34 -12.33 -3.87
CA VAL A 206 -17.22 -12.80 -2.81
C VAL A 206 -17.30 -14.33 -2.82
N GLU A 207 -17.82 -14.89 -3.91
CA GLU A 207 -17.99 -16.33 -4.05
C GLU A 207 -17.90 -16.79 -5.51
N GLU A 208 -17.68 -18.07 -5.72
CA GLU A 208 -17.65 -18.67 -7.05
C GLU A 208 -18.52 -19.92 -7.12
N ARG A 209 -19.13 -20.12 -8.29
CA ARG A 209 -19.99 -21.27 -8.58
C ARG A 209 -19.58 -21.89 -9.92
N PRO A 210 -19.39 -23.23 -10.00
CA PRO A 210 -19.17 -23.89 -11.27
C PRO A 210 -20.46 -23.85 -12.12
N ASN A 211 -20.33 -23.52 -13.40
CA ASN A 211 -21.43 -23.47 -14.36
C ASN A 211 -20.98 -24.06 -15.70
N GLY A 212 -21.07 -25.38 -15.84
CA GLY A 212 -20.63 -26.10 -17.04
C GLY A 212 -19.15 -25.89 -17.34
N ASN A 213 -18.81 -25.30 -18.48
CA ASN A 213 -17.44 -24.95 -18.88
C ASN A 213 -16.97 -23.58 -18.34
N TRP A 214 -17.80 -22.93 -17.54
CA TRP A 214 -17.57 -21.64 -16.94
C TRP A 214 -17.46 -21.73 -15.44
N ILE A 215 -16.88 -20.72 -14.82
CA ILE A 215 -16.94 -20.43 -13.38
C ILE A 215 -17.61 -19.07 -13.26
N GLU A 216 -18.74 -19.02 -12.58
CA GLU A 216 -19.44 -17.79 -12.28
C GLU A 216 -18.94 -17.25 -10.93
N MET A 217 -18.58 -15.98 -10.91
CA MET A 217 -18.01 -15.32 -9.73
C MET A 217 -18.76 -14.04 -9.42
N ASP A 218 -19.08 -13.85 -8.14
CA ASP A 218 -19.67 -12.63 -7.63
C ASP A 218 -18.59 -11.72 -7.05
N PHE A 219 -18.74 -10.43 -7.32
CA PHE A 219 -17.84 -9.37 -6.86
C PHE A 219 -18.65 -8.28 -6.20
N LEU A 220 -18.06 -7.69 -5.15
CA LEU A 220 -18.45 -6.41 -4.57
C LEU A 220 -17.31 -5.42 -4.82
N THR A 221 -17.40 -4.68 -5.92
CA THR A 221 -16.32 -3.79 -6.38
C THR A 221 -16.62 -2.34 -6.05
N ALA A 222 -15.57 -1.60 -5.69
CA ALA A 222 -15.64 -0.16 -5.49
C ALA A 222 -15.85 0.63 -6.80
N SER A 223 -15.43 0.07 -7.94
CA SER A 223 -15.43 0.77 -9.21
C SER A 223 -15.63 -0.18 -10.39
N TYR A 224 -16.72 0.00 -11.12
CA TYR A 224 -16.91 -0.67 -12.40
C TYR A 224 -15.86 -0.26 -13.44
N ASP A 225 -15.33 0.96 -13.35
CA ASP A 225 -14.25 1.41 -14.23
C ASP A 225 -12.99 0.56 -14.04
N HIS A 226 -12.58 0.34 -12.79
CA HIS A 226 -11.43 -0.49 -12.46
C HIS A 226 -11.67 -1.97 -12.82
N LEU A 227 -12.82 -2.52 -12.40
CA LEU A 227 -13.19 -3.90 -12.73
C LEU A 227 -13.24 -4.14 -14.23
N SER A 228 -13.83 -3.22 -15.02
CA SER A 228 -13.93 -3.37 -16.48
C SER A 228 -12.58 -3.40 -17.19
N ARG A 229 -11.59 -2.64 -16.70
CA ARG A 229 -10.22 -2.67 -17.27
C ARG A 229 -9.59 -4.04 -17.07
N TRP A 230 -9.74 -4.62 -15.90
CA TRP A 230 -9.25 -5.96 -15.61
C TRP A 230 -9.96 -7.03 -16.45
N LEU A 231 -11.27 -6.93 -16.60
CA LEU A 231 -12.05 -7.89 -17.41
C LEU A 231 -11.62 -7.89 -18.88
N LEU A 232 -11.21 -6.75 -19.43
CA LEU A 232 -10.71 -6.67 -20.81
C LEU A 232 -9.43 -7.49 -21.03
N SER A 233 -8.62 -7.74 -20.00
CA SER A 233 -7.43 -8.58 -20.13
C SER A 233 -7.74 -10.05 -20.42
N PHE A 234 -8.96 -10.50 -20.17
CA PHE A 234 -9.42 -11.87 -20.43
C PHE A 234 -10.12 -12.04 -21.77
N THR A 235 -10.26 -10.96 -22.54
CA THR A 235 -10.87 -10.95 -23.89
C THR A 235 -12.23 -11.67 -23.93
N ASP A 236 -12.38 -12.72 -24.73
CA ASP A 236 -13.59 -13.56 -24.86
C ASP A 236 -13.74 -14.61 -23.74
N CYS A 237 -12.79 -14.69 -22.82
CA CYS A 237 -12.79 -15.63 -21.71
C CYS A 237 -13.54 -15.11 -20.45
N ALA A 238 -13.93 -13.84 -20.44
CA ALA A 238 -14.74 -13.23 -19.42
C ALA A 238 -16.04 -12.66 -19.99
N THR A 239 -17.17 -12.92 -19.31
CA THR A 239 -18.47 -12.37 -19.69
C THR A 239 -19.17 -11.83 -18.46
N VAL A 240 -19.55 -10.56 -18.47
CA VAL A 240 -20.37 -9.96 -17.41
C VAL A 240 -21.80 -10.45 -17.55
N VAL A 241 -22.32 -11.05 -16.49
CA VAL A 241 -23.71 -11.50 -16.38
C VAL A 241 -24.60 -10.35 -15.92
N SER A 242 -24.14 -9.63 -14.92
CA SER A 242 -24.79 -8.44 -14.37
C SER A 242 -23.77 -7.53 -13.69
N PRO A 243 -24.06 -6.23 -13.51
CA PRO A 243 -25.24 -5.48 -13.94
C PRO A 243 -25.06 -4.83 -15.32
N GLU A 244 -26.15 -4.37 -15.90
CA GLU A 244 -26.15 -3.70 -17.21
C GLU A 244 -25.23 -2.47 -17.32
N PRO A 245 -25.06 -1.60 -16.30
CA PRO A 245 -24.07 -0.51 -16.35
C PRO A 245 -22.64 -0.98 -16.60
N LEU A 246 -22.24 -2.12 -16.05
CA LEU A 246 -20.89 -2.69 -16.28
C LEU A 246 -20.79 -3.28 -17.69
N ILE A 247 -21.85 -3.93 -18.20
CA ILE A 247 -21.91 -4.45 -19.56
C ILE A 247 -21.78 -3.30 -20.58
N SER A 248 -22.58 -2.25 -20.39
CA SER A 248 -22.55 -1.04 -21.24
C SER A 248 -21.18 -0.35 -21.22
N LEU A 249 -20.53 -0.28 -20.06
CA LEU A 249 -19.18 0.28 -19.94
C LEU A 249 -18.16 -0.56 -20.71
N LEU A 250 -18.21 -1.90 -20.63
CA LEU A 250 -17.31 -2.78 -21.38
C LEU A 250 -17.54 -2.65 -22.89
N ARG A 251 -18.79 -2.64 -23.35
CA ARG A 251 -19.10 -2.42 -24.77
C ARG A 251 -18.55 -1.09 -25.29
N LYS A 252 -18.70 -0.01 -24.51
CA LYS A 252 -18.11 1.30 -24.85
C LYS A 252 -16.60 1.22 -25.00
N ARG A 253 -15.91 0.55 -24.08
CA ARG A 253 -14.45 0.40 -24.10
C ARG A 253 -13.98 -0.45 -25.28
N CYS A 254 -14.68 -1.54 -25.60
CA CYS A 254 -14.36 -2.37 -26.76
C CYS A 254 -14.48 -1.56 -28.06
N ARG A 255 -15.52 -0.74 -28.22
CA ARG A 255 -15.64 0.17 -29.37
C ARG A 255 -14.49 1.15 -29.44
N GLN A 256 -14.15 1.81 -28.33
CA GLN A 256 -13.02 2.73 -28.26
C GLN A 256 -11.69 2.07 -28.65
N LEU A 257 -11.48 0.79 -28.27
CA LEU A 257 -10.29 0.03 -28.67
C LEU A 257 -10.29 -0.24 -30.18
N VAL A 258 -11.42 -0.62 -30.75
CA VAL A 258 -11.55 -0.86 -32.21
C VAL A 258 -11.36 0.43 -33.01
N ASP A 259 -11.91 1.55 -32.51
CA ASP A 259 -11.80 2.85 -33.18
C ASP A 259 -10.38 3.44 -33.09
N HIS A 260 -9.59 2.99 -32.12
CA HIS A 260 -8.22 3.47 -31.91
C HIS A 260 -7.17 2.69 -32.71
N HIS A 261 -7.41 1.42 -33.00
CA HIS A 261 -6.52 0.52 -33.78
C HIS A 261 -7.02 0.21 -35.16
#